data_6daeb212f5fa3c2a0a6159bbf6ad4150
#
_entry.id   6daeb212f5fa3c2a0a6159bbf6ad4150
#
_cell.length_a   1.000
_cell.length_b   1.000
_cell.length_c   1.000
_cell.angle_alpha   90.00
_cell.angle_beta   90.00
_cell.angle_gamma   90.00
#
_symmetry.space_group_name_H-M   'P 1'
#
loop_
_entity.id
_entity.type
_entity.pdbx_description
1 polymer ?
#
loop_
_entity_poly.entity_id
_entity_poly.type
_entity_poly.pdbx_seq_one_letter_code
_entity_poly.pdbx_strand_id
1 'polypeptide(L)'
;MIPRYTSPEMAALWSAETKFATWLEIELLAAEAQAALGLIPPEAARRLRERARVTSVARIEELEERETRHDVVAFLRVVGETVGADAGYLHRGLGSSDVVDTALSVLMVRAADIIGGSLSRLHRALAALAVAHRFTLMAGRTHGVHAEPTTFGLKAALWYAEVGRGLDRVRRAREVIAVGKISGEVGTFAHTPPEVEAYVCARLGLAPAPISSQIIQRDRHAEYLSELAVVAGTLEKIATEIRTLQRTEVREVEEPFHQGQAGSSAMPHKRNPIISERVAGLARVVRGNALAALENIALWGERDITHSSVERVIVPDTTVLLDYMARKMCGVIEGLRVFPAQMRQNLERTGGLVFSHRVLLALLARGLPRTEAYRIVQDAAMRAWEGEGRFRDLVRASGALPDAELDACFDPTDALRHVEMIFARLGLDKRAVIPAGSPVRQGGNVDA
;
A
#
# COMPACT_ATOMS: atom_id res chain seq x y z
N MET A 1 6.25 -17.71 -1.58
CA MET A 1 6.77 -16.48 -0.90
C MET A 1 8.13 -16.70 -0.29
N ILE A 2 9.00 -15.69 -0.28
CA ILE A 2 10.33 -15.81 0.35
C ILE A 2 10.30 -15.16 1.74
N PRO A 3 10.92 -15.81 2.76
CA PRO A 3 10.91 -15.30 4.15
C PRO A 3 11.41 -13.86 4.29
N ARG A 4 12.36 -13.45 3.44
CA ARG A 4 12.96 -12.10 3.45
C ARG A 4 11.93 -10.96 3.33
N TYR A 5 10.79 -11.19 2.68
CA TYR A 5 9.76 -10.18 2.40
C TYR A 5 8.47 -10.44 3.19
N THR A 6 8.52 -11.32 4.16
CA THR A 6 7.34 -11.74 4.92
C THR A 6 7.44 -11.24 6.36
N SER A 7 6.42 -10.52 6.84
CA SER A 7 6.32 -10.20 8.26
C SER A 7 5.86 -11.41 9.07
N PRO A 8 6.18 -11.50 10.36
CA PRO A 8 5.74 -12.61 11.20
C PRO A 8 4.22 -12.80 11.20
N GLU A 9 3.45 -11.72 11.21
CA GLU A 9 2.00 -11.76 11.20
C GLU A 9 1.45 -12.31 9.87
N MET A 10 2.03 -11.92 8.74
CA MET A 10 1.64 -12.47 7.43
C MET A 10 2.10 -13.91 7.25
N ALA A 11 3.27 -14.28 7.80
CA ALA A 11 3.73 -15.67 7.79
C ALA A 11 2.76 -16.58 8.55
N ALA A 12 2.34 -16.14 9.74
CA ALA A 12 1.36 -16.88 10.54
C ALA A 12 -0.01 -16.97 9.85
N LEU A 13 -0.47 -15.88 9.21
CA LEU A 13 -1.75 -15.84 8.52
C LEU A 13 -1.83 -16.84 7.36
N TRP A 14 -0.78 -16.90 6.55
CA TRP A 14 -0.72 -17.75 5.35
C TRP A 14 -0.06 -19.11 5.59
N SER A 15 0.12 -19.51 6.86
CA SER A 15 0.61 -20.84 7.20
C SER A 15 -0.43 -21.92 6.90
N ALA A 16 0.03 -23.13 6.64
CA ALA A 16 -0.85 -24.29 6.47
C ALA A 16 -1.69 -24.59 7.71
N GLU A 17 -1.11 -24.36 8.90
CA GLU A 17 -1.80 -24.48 10.18
C GLU A 17 -3.00 -23.55 10.26
N THR A 18 -2.84 -22.28 9.90
CA THR A 18 -3.93 -21.28 9.90
C THR A 18 -4.99 -21.63 8.85
N LYS A 19 -4.56 -22.07 7.66
CA LYS A 19 -5.48 -22.56 6.62
C LYS A 19 -6.38 -23.65 7.14
N PHE A 20 -5.81 -24.74 7.65
CA PHE A 20 -6.57 -25.89 8.11
C PHE A 20 -7.35 -25.64 9.42
N ALA A 21 -6.85 -24.77 10.29
CA ALA A 21 -7.62 -24.31 11.46
C ALA A 21 -8.86 -23.52 11.03
N THR A 22 -8.77 -22.70 9.99
CA THR A 22 -9.92 -21.96 9.44
C THR A 22 -10.91 -22.89 8.78
N TRP A 23 -10.45 -23.93 8.06
CA TRP A 23 -11.32 -24.96 7.50
C TRP A 23 -12.07 -25.71 8.58
N LEU A 24 -11.38 -26.14 9.64
CA LEU A 24 -11.98 -26.79 10.77
C LEU A 24 -13.06 -25.95 11.45
N GLU A 25 -12.79 -24.67 11.65
CA GLU A 25 -13.79 -23.76 12.25
C GLU A 25 -15.06 -23.67 11.40
N ILE A 26 -14.94 -23.60 10.07
CA ILE A 26 -16.09 -23.58 9.15
C ILE A 26 -16.90 -24.89 9.27
N GLU A 27 -16.22 -26.04 9.26
CA GLU A 27 -16.88 -27.36 9.44
C GLU A 27 -17.64 -27.45 10.77
N LEU A 28 -17.03 -26.99 11.86
CA LEU A 28 -17.64 -26.99 13.17
C LEU A 28 -18.85 -26.04 13.28
N LEU A 29 -18.74 -24.84 12.71
CA LEU A 29 -19.84 -23.90 12.66
C LEU A 29 -21.01 -24.42 11.81
N ALA A 30 -20.71 -25.09 10.68
CA ALA A 30 -21.74 -25.72 9.85
C ALA A 30 -22.44 -26.85 10.62
N ALA A 31 -21.71 -27.71 11.35
CA ALA A 31 -22.28 -28.76 12.18
C ALA A 31 -23.15 -28.17 13.33
N GLU A 32 -22.72 -27.11 13.99
CA GLU A 32 -23.51 -26.43 15.01
C GLU A 32 -24.82 -25.86 14.45
N ALA A 33 -24.78 -25.20 13.28
CA ALA A 33 -25.99 -24.72 12.62
C ALA A 33 -26.94 -25.87 12.24
N GLN A 34 -26.41 -26.95 11.68
CA GLN A 34 -27.19 -28.13 11.35
C GLN A 34 -27.84 -28.79 12.58
N ALA A 35 -27.12 -28.83 13.71
CA ALA A 35 -27.68 -29.29 14.96
C ALA A 35 -28.83 -28.43 15.50
N ALA A 36 -28.67 -27.09 15.40
CA ALA A 36 -29.69 -26.13 15.78
C ALA A 36 -30.99 -26.27 14.92
N LEU A 37 -30.84 -26.72 13.66
CA LEU A 37 -31.94 -27.00 12.74
C LEU A 37 -32.48 -28.46 12.86
N GLY A 38 -31.94 -29.26 13.76
CA GLY A 38 -32.35 -30.66 13.93
C GLY A 38 -31.89 -31.61 12.82
N LEU A 39 -30.97 -31.20 11.96
CA LEU A 39 -30.44 -32.00 10.83
C LEU A 39 -29.40 -33.05 11.30
N ILE A 40 -28.75 -32.81 12.42
CA ILE A 40 -27.84 -33.71 13.10
C ILE A 40 -28.12 -33.68 14.61
N PRO A 41 -27.75 -34.76 15.39
CA PRO A 41 -27.92 -34.75 16.84
C PRO A 41 -27.09 -33.60 17.50
N PRO A 42 -27.70 -32.78 18.40
CA PRO A 42 -26.97 -31.75 19.12
C PRO A 42 -25.72 -32.25 19.85
N GLU A 43 -25.80 -33.44 20.41
CA GLU A 43 -24.69 -34.09 21.11
C GLU A 43 -23.50 -34.40 20.19
N ALA A 44 -23.77 -34.73 18.91
CA ALA A 44 -22.73 -34.94 17.92
C ALA A 44 -21.96 -33.62 17.61
N ALA A 45 -22.68 -32.51 17.37
CA ALA A 45 -22.05 -31.21 17.15
C ALA A 45 -21.22 -30.78 18.37
N ARG A 46 -21.71 -30.99 19.59
CA ARG A 46 -20.93 -30.73 20.81
C ARG A 46 -19.65 -31.54 20.88
N ARG A 47 -19.72 -32.87 20.64
CA ARG A 47 -18.52 -33.72 20.62
C ARG A 47 -17.55 -33.36 19.51
N LEU A 48 -18.04 -32.98 18.33
CA LEU A 48 -17.19 -32.44 17.27
C LEU A 48 -16.42 -31.21 17.76
N ARG A 49 -17.10 -30.22 18.34
CA ARG A 49 -16.46 -28.99 18.87
C ARG A 49 -15.41 -29.31 19.96
N GLU A 50 -15.67 -30.27 20.82
CA GLU A 50 -14.78 -30.68 21.89
C GLU A 50 -13.54 -31.45 21.41
N ARG A 51 -13.68 -32.30 20.37
CA ARG A 51 -12.67 -33.31 20.02
C ARG A 51 -11.97 -33.04 18.70
N ALA A 52 -12.65 -32.46 17.71
CA ALA A 52 -12.08 -32.27 16.37
C ALA A 52 -10.83 -31.43 16.44
N ARG A 53 -9.75 -31.92 15.87
CA ARG A 53 -8.44 -31.26 15.84
C ARG A 53 -7.74 -31.55 14.52
N VAL A 54 -6.98 -30.59 14.04
CA VAL A 54 -5.95 -30.78 13.02
C VAL A 54 -4.68 -31.24 13.72
N THR A 55 -4.45 -32.53 13.73
CA THR A 55 -3.34 -33.15 14.50
C THR A 55 -1.99 -32.98 13.81
N SER A 56 -1.96 -32.94 12.47
CA SER A 56 -0.75 -32.85 11.69
C SER A 56 -1.03 -32.34 10.28
N VAL A 57 -0.44 -31.22 9.91
CA VAL A 57 -0.45 -30.70 8.53
C VAL A 57 0.29 -31.67 7.60
N ALA A 58 1.47 -32.13 7.98
CA ALA A 58 2.26 -33.06 7.18
C ALA A 58 1.49 -34.38 6.88
N ARG A 59 0.64 -34.85 7.81
CA ARG A 59 -0.23 -36.01 7.58
C ARG A 59 -1.32 -35.74 6.54
N ILE A 60 -1.88 -34.54 6.54
CA ILE A 60 -2.85 -34.11 5.51
C ILE A 60 -2.17 -34.10 4.13
N GLU A 61 -1.01 -33.46 4.02
CA GLU A 61 -0.25 -33.37 2.78
C GLU A 61 0.18 -34.75 2.27
N GLU A 62 0.62 -35.65 3.14
CA GLU A 62 0.95 -37.03 2.78
C GLU A 62 -0.26 -37.78 2.22
N LEU A 63 -1.43 -37.70 2.88
CA LEU A 63 -2.65 -38.32 2.41
C LEU A 63 -3.16 -37.76 1.10
N GLU A 64 -3.07 -36.43 0.94
CA GLU A 64 -3.40 -35.78 -0.32
C GLU A 64 -2.52 -36.32 -1.44
N GLU A 65 -1.18 -36.33 -1.25
CA GLU A 65 -0.23 -36.70 -2.30
C GLU A 65 -0.33 -38.20 -2.65
N ARG A 66 -0.47 -39.07 -1.67
CA ARG A 66 -0.36 -40.53 -1.91
C ARG A 66 -1.68 -41.23 -2.15
N GLU A 67 -2.79 -40.72 -1.58
CA GLU A 67 -4.04 -41.46 -1.59
C GLU A 67 -5.21 -40.69 -2.19
N THR A 68 -5.55 -39.52 -1.63
CA THR A 68 -6.82 -38.86 -1.94
C THR A 68 -6.76 -38.01 -3.20
N ARG A 69 -5.60 -37.43 -3.53
CA ARG A 69 -5.42 -36.43 -4.58
C ARG A 69 -6.39 -35.25 -4.43
N HIS A 70 -6.84 -35.02 -3.20
CA HIS A 70 -7.82 -33.98 -2.86
C HIS A 70 -7.60 -33.51 -1.42
N ASP A 71 -7.24 -32.23 -1.28
CA ASP A 71 -6.84 -31.63 -0.01
C ASP A 71 -7.95 -31.64 1.06
N VAL A 72 -9.21 -31.29 0.68
CA VAL A 72 -10.34 -31.32 1.65
C VAL A 72 -10.65 -32.75 2.13
N VAL A 73 -10.58 -33.74 1.24
CA VAL A 73 -10.80 -35.13 1.61
C VAL A 73 -9.71 -35.65 2.58
N ALA A 74 -8.44 -35.26 2.29
CA ALA A 74 -7.32 -35.59 3.18
C ALA A 74 -7.48 -34.93 4.57
N PHE A 75 -7.83 -33.66 4.57
CA PHE A 75 -8.12 -32.90 5.79
C PHE A 75 -9.24 -33.55 6.61
N LEU A 76 -10.37 -33.89 5.99
CA LEU A 76 -11.50 -34.51 6.67
C LEU A 76 -11.15 -35.90 7.27
N ARG A 77 -10.28 -36.67 6.59
CA ARG A 77 -9.79 -37.95 7.15
C ARG A 77 -9.00 -37.76 8.44
N VAL A 78 -8.02 -36.79 8.42
CA VAL A 78 -7.20 -36.54 9.62
C VAL A 78 -8.02 -36.00 10.77
N VAL A 79 -8.98 -35.11 10.52
CA VAL A 79 -9.90 -34.61 11.54
C VAL A 79 -10.82 -35.75 12.03
N GLY A 80 -11.32 -36.59 11.11
CA GLY A 80 -12.17 -37.74 11.42
C GLY A 80 -11.53 -38.73 12.38
N GLU A 81 -10.22 -38.96 12.29
CA GLU A 81 -9.47 -39.81 13.22
C GLU A 81 -9.60 -39.34 14.69
N THR A 82 -9.86 -38.05 14.93
CA THR A 82 -9.97 -37.47 16.30
C THR A 82 -11.37 -37.57 16.89
N VAL A 83 -12.39 -37.76 16.07
CA VAL A 83 -13.80 -37.72 16.50
C VAL A 83 -14.50 -39.07 16.38
N GLY A 84 -13.89 -40.04 15.72
CA GLY A 84 -14.39 -41.41 15.62
C GLY A 84 -15.76 -41.49 14.91
N ALA A 85 -16.76 -42.10 15.56
CA ALA A 85 -18.08 -42.31 14.97
C ALA A 85 -18.81 -41.04 14.55
N ASP A 86 -18.44 -39.86 15.10
CA ASP A 86 -19.04 -38.59 14.75
C ASP A 86 -18.47 -38.00 13.44
N ALA A 87 -17.42 -38.62 12.83
CA ALA A 87 -16.82 -38.18 11.56
C ALA A 87 -17.84 -38.05 10.41
N GLY A 88 -18.90 -38.88 10.42
CA GLY A 88 -19.98 -38.81 9.43
C GLY A 88 -20.83 -37.53 9.46
N TYR A 89 -20.68 -36.70 10.47
CA TYR A 89 -21.34 -35.38 10.58
C TYR A 89 -20.47 -34.22 10.10
N LEU A 90 -19.17 -34.45 9.88
CA LEU A 90 -18.32 -33.46 9.22
C LEU A 90 -18.66 -33.38 7.74
N HIS A 91 -18.56 -32.21 7.15
CA HIS A 91 -18.79 -31.95 5.71
C HIS A 91 -20.18 -32.39 5.20
N ARG A 92 -21.13 -32.57 6.08
CA ARG A 92 -22.45 -33.07 5.69
C ARG A 92 -23.21 -32.06 4.84
N GLY A 93 -23.49 -32.42 3.59
CA GLY A 93 -24.22 -31.59 2.65
C GLY A 93 -23.44 -30.41 2.10
N LEU A 94 -22.15 -30.28 2.43
CA LEU A 94 -21.28 -29.22 1.92
C LEU A 94 -20.53 -29.70 0.68
N GLY A 95 -20.16 -28.74 -0.18
CA GLY A 95 -19.14 -28.91 -1.20
C GLY A 95 -17.78 -28.43 -0.70
N SER A 96 -16.70 -28.92 -1.29
CA SER A 96 -15.33 -28.52 -0.88
C SER A 96 -15.12 -27.00 -0.91
N SER A 97 -15.70 -26.31 -1.89
CA SER A 97 -15.57 -24.85 -2.03
C SER A 97 -16.38 -24.07 -1.00
N ASP A 98 -17.38 -24.67 -0.34
CA ASP A 98 -18.05 -24.04 0.81
C ASP A 98 -17.04 -23.75 1.93
N VAL A 99 -16.08 -24.66 2.12
CA VAL A 99 -15.01 -24.50 3.11
C VAL A 99 -13.85 -23.68 2.56
N VAL A 100 -13.35 -24.03 1.37
CA VAL A 100 -12.14 -23.43 0.80
C VAL A 100 -12.33 -21.95 0.49
N ASP A 101 -13.41 -21.58 -0.19
CA ASP A 101 -13.66 -20.19 -0.59
C ASP A 101 -14.01 -19.31 0.61
N THR A 102 -14.86 -19.81 1.52
CA THR A 102 -15.21 -19.07 2.74
C THR A 102 -13.97 -18.84 3.62
N ALA A 103 -13.09 -19.86 3.73
CA ALA A 103 -11.82 -19.71 4.44
C ALA A 103 -10.89 -18.70 3.75
N LEU A 104 -10.79 -18.73 2.43
CA LEU A 104 -9.98 -17.76 1.67
C LEU A 104 -10.47 -16.34 1.93
N SER A 105 -11.76 -16.09 1.91
CA SER A 105 -12.35 -14.80 2.26
C SER A 105 -11.97 -14.34 3.68
N VAL A 106 -12.04 -15.21 4.67
CA VAL A 106 -11.60 -14.91 6.04
C VAL A 106 -10.13 -14.50 6.07
N LEU A 107 -9.27 -15.24 5.39
CA LEU A 107 -7.83 -14.94 5.35
C LEU A 107 -7.53 -13.65 4.62
N MET A 108 -8.21 -13.36 3.51
CA MET A 108 -8.07 -12.11 2.76
C MET A 108 -8.55 -10.89 3.56
N VAL A 109 -9.65 -11.01 4.31
CA VAL A 109 -10.12 -9.97 5.24
C VAL A 109 -9.05 -9.67 6.30
N ARG A 110 -8.50 -10.70 6.94
CA ARG A 110 -7.43 -10.54 7.94
C ARG A 110 -6.15 -9.95 7.35
N ALA A 111 -5.79 -10.33 6.11
CA ALA A 111 -4.66 -9.74 5.40
C ALA A 111 -4.87 -8.24 5.14
N ALA A 112 -6.08 -7.83 4.73
CA ALA A 112 -6.43 -6.42 4.55
C ALA A 112 -6.32 -5.63 5.86
N ASP A 113 -6.72 -6.22 7.00
CA ASP A 113 -6.59 -5.58 8.31
C ASP A 113 -5.11 -5.35 8.69
N ILE A 114 -4.21 -6.31 8.43
CA ILE A 114 -2.77 -6.18 8.66
C ILE A 114 -2.19 -5.08 7.77
N ILE A 115 -2.52 -5.08 6.47
CA ILE A 115 -2.08 -4.06 5.50
C ILE A 115 -2.57 -2.68 5.92
N GLY A 116 -3.85 -2.56 6.31
CA GLY A 116 -4.45 -1.32 6.81
C GLY A 116 -3.70 -0.76 8.01
N GLY A 117 -3.29 -1.63 8.96
CA GLY A 117 -2.45 -1.26 10.10
C GLY A 117 -1.09 -0.71 9.70
N SER A 118 -0.42 -1.33 8.73
CA SER A 118 0.89 -0.90 8.21
C SER A 118 0.80 0.42 7.44
N LEU A 119 -0.20 0.58 6.58
CA LEU A 119 -0.46 1.84 5.87
C LEU A 119 -0.85 2.97 6.82
N SER A 120 -1.62 2.70 7.89
CA SER A 120 -1.97 3.71 8.90
C SER A 120 -0.74 4.24 9.62
N ARG A 121 0.26 3.41 9.88
CA ARG A 121 1.54 3.86 10.44
C ARG A 121 2.29 4.75 9.45
N LEU A 122 2.41 4.34 8.19
CA LEU A 122 3.03 5.15 7.14
C LEU A 122 2.31 6.49 6.96
N HIS A 123 0.98 6.50 6.98
CA HIS A 123 0.17 7.71 6.85
C HIS A 123 0.48 8.72 7.96
N ARG A 124 0.60 8.25 9.22
CA ARG A 124 1.01 9.11 10.35
C ARG A 124 2.45 9.62 10.21
N ALA A 125 3.38 8.78 9.77
CA ALA A 125 4.76 9.20 9.54
C ALA A 125 4.86 10.29 8.46
N LEU A 126 4.09 10.16 7.38
CA LEU A 126 3.99 11.18 6.32
C LEU A 126 3.37 12.48 6.81
N ALA A 127 2.35 12.43 7.67
CA ALA A 127 1.80 13.62 8.31
C ALA A 127 2.85 14.37 9.13
N ALA A 128 3.62 13.64 9.95
CA ALA A 128 4.70 14.22 10.75
C ALA A 128 5.79 14.86 9.87
N LEU A 129 6.22 14.16 8.82
CA LEU A 129 7.21 14.67 7.86
C LEU A 129 6.70 15.93 7.15
N ALA A 130 5.45 15.94 6.69
CA ALA A 130 4.84 17.07 6.02
C ALA A 130 4.81 18.31 6.93
N VAL A 131 4.37 18.15 8.17
CA VAL A 131 4.30 19.24 9.16
C VAL A 131 5.69 19.75 9.51
N ALA A 132 6.68 18.87 9.74
CA ALA A 132 8.05 19.26 10.09
C ALA A 132 8.73 20.09 8.99
N HIS A 133 8.41 19.82 7.72
CA HIS A 133 9.01 20.48 6.57
C HIS A 133 8.05 21.41 5.81
N ARG A 134 6.99 21.86 6.47
CA ARG A 134 5.92 22.71 5.90
C ARG A 134 6.47 23.88 5.11
N PHE A 135 7.52 24.52 5.62
CA PHE A 135 8.14 25.73 5.05
C PHE A 135 9.55 25.49 4.51
N THR A 136 10.01 24.26 4.43
CA THR A 136 11.32 23.94 3.86
C THR A 136 11.28 24.11 2.35
N LEU A 137 11.81 25.24 1.87
CA LEU A 137 11.85 25.60 0.46
C LEU A 137 12.73 24.65 -0.35
N MET A 138 12.26 24.29 -1.55
CA MET A 138 12.99 23.53 -2.55
C MET A 138 12.55 23.90 -3.96
N ALA A 139 13.32 23.49 -4.98
CA ALA A 139 12.91 23.62 -6.36
C ALA A 139 11.82 22.59 -6.70
N GLY A 140 10.68 23.04 -7.18
CA GLY A 140 9.72 22.21 -7.89
C GLY A 140 10.32 21.80 -9.24
N ARG A 141 10.13 20.52 -9.64
CA ARG A 141 10.65 19.99 -10.91
C ARG A 141 9.52 19.44 -11.74
N THR A 142 9.43 19.88 -12.98
CA THR A 142 8.60 19.29 -14.03
C THR A 142 9.50 18.83 -15.16
N HIS A 143 9.24 17.65 -15.74
CA HIS A 143 10.11 17.06 -16.77
C HIS A 143 11.58 16.85 -16.31
N GLY A 144 11.84 16.81 -15.00
CA GLY A 144 13.18 16.75 -14.42
C GLY A 144 13.91 18.12 -14.37
N VAL A 145 13.29 19.21 -14.85
CA VAL A 145 13.84 20.58 -14.91
C VAL A 145 13.26 21.43 -13.78
N HIS A 146 14.04 22.37 -13.25
CA HIS A 146 13.57 23.33 -12.25
C HIS A 146 12.46 24.20 -12.83
N ALA A 147 11.32 24.25 -12.15
CA ALA A 147 10.17 25.08 -12.49
C ALA A 147 10.07 26.28 -11.52
N GLU A 148 9.28 26.16 -10.48
CA GLU A 148 9.04 27.21 -9.49
C GLU A 148 9.39 26.74 -8.08
N PRO A 149 9.58 27.65 -7.11
CA PRO A 149 9.74 27.26 -5.71
C PRO A 149 8.52 26.52 -5.18
N THR A 150 8.78 25.48 -4.37
CA THR A 150 7.79 24.74 -3.59
C THR A 150 8.35 24.43 -2.21
N THR A 151 7.64 23.62 -1.40
CA THR A 151 8.18 23.12 -0.13
C THR A 151 8.26 21.58 -0.10
N PHE A 152 9.23 21.07 0.63
CA PHE A 152 9.32 19.63 0.87
C PHE A 152 8.10 19.12 1.66
N GLY A 153 7.55 19.96 2.56
CA GLY A 153 6.31 19.64 3.27
C GLY A 153 5.11 19.48 2.35
N LEU A 154 4.95 20.30 1.32
CA LEU A 154 3.88 20.12 0.30
C LEU A 154 4.06 18.80 -0.47
N LYS A 155 5.29 18.42 -0.79
CA LYS A 155 5.59 17.12 -1.42
C LYS A 155 5.18 15.96 -0.50
N ALA A 156 5.57 16.00 0.76
CA ALA A 156 5.18 14.98 1.75
C ALA A 156 3.65 14.97 2.01
N ALA A 157 3.00 16.13 2.02
CA ALA A 157 1.55 16.25 2.15
C ALA A 157 0.79 15.63 0.96
N LEU A 158 1.35 15.70 -0.24
CA LEU A 158 0.81 14.99 -1.41
C LEU A 158 0.86 13.46 -1.20
N TRP A 159 1.98 12.94 -0.70
CA TRP A 159 2.12 11.52 -0.38
C TRP A 159 1.16 11.08 0.74
N TYR A 160 1.01 11.91 1.78
CA TYR A 160 0.04 11.71 2.84
C TYR A 160 -1.39 11.55 2.29
N ALA A 161 -1.82 12.46 1.43
CA ALA A 161 -3.15 12.41 0.82
C ALA A 161 -3.35 11.17 -0.07
N GLU A 162 -2.31 10.72 -0.79
CA GLU A 162 -2.37 9.51 -1.62
C GLU A 162 -2.45 8.24 -0.77
N VAL A 163 -1.65 8.13 0.29
CA VAL A 163 -1.71 6.98 1.22
C VAL A 163 -3.06 6.97 1.96
N GLY A 164 -3.64 8.13 2.28
CA GLY A 164 -5.00 8.22 2.81
C GLY A 164 -6.04 7.59 1.88
N ARG A 165 -6.00 7.93 0.59
CA ARG A 165 -6.85 7.24 -0.42
C ARG A 165 -6.50 5.75 -0.58
N GLY A 166 -5.24 5.37 -0.32
CA GLY A 166 -4.80 3.97 -0.26
C GLY A 166 -5.48 3.20 0.87
N LEU A 167 -5.61 3.81 2.05
CA LEU A 167 -6.36 3.23 3.18
C LEU A 167 -7.84 3.00 2.82
N ASP A 168 -8.47 3.96 2.14
CA ASP A 168 -9.86 3.80 1.67
C ASP A 168 -9.99 2.65 0.66
N ARG A 169 -9.00 2.46 -0.21
CA ARG A 169 -8.96 1.32 -1.14
C ARG A 169 -8.86 -0.01 -0.42
N VAL A 170 -7.95 -0.13 0.54
CA VAL A 170 -7.81 -1.38 1.32
C VAL A 170 -9.10 -1.69 2.09
N ARG A 171 -9.78 -0.66 2.64
CA ARG A 171 -11.09 -0.84 3.29
C ARG A 171 -12.14 -1.38 2.32
N ARG A 172 -12.26 -0.80 1.11
CA ARG A 172 -13.19 -1.29 0.09
C ARG A 172 -12.84 -2.71 -0.37
N ALA A 173 -11.58 -2.99 -0.61
CA ALA A 173 -11.10 -4.34 -0.93
C ALA A 173 -11.50 -5.35 0.15
N ARG A 174 -11.33 -4.98 1.42
CA ARG A 174 -11.78 -5.77 2.57
C ARG A 174 -13.30 -6.01 2.56
N GLU A 175 -14.09 -4.97 2.28
CA GLU A 175 -15.55 -5.05 2.23
C GLU A 175 -16.04 -5.95 1.08
N VAL A 176 -15.45 -5.83 -0.10
CA VAL A 176 -15.86 -6.61 -1.28
C VAL A 176 -15.60 -8.10 -1.13
N ILE A 177 -14.52 -8.47 -0.43
CA ILE A 177 -14.17 -9.88 -0.20
C ILE A 177 -14.80 -10.47 1.08
N ALA A 178 -15.39 -9.66 1.95
CA ALA A 178 -15.98 -10.09 3.21
C ALA A 178 -17.32 -10.83 2.99
N VAL A 179 -17.31 -11.84 2.12
CA VAL A 179 -18.45 -12.72 1.85
C VAL A 179 -18.06 -14.18 2.01
N GLY A 180 -19.02 -15.01 2.40
CA GLY A 180 -18.88 -16.47 2.46
C GLY A 180 -20.01 -17.15 1.71
N LYS A 181 -19.85 -18.45 1.47
CA LYS A 181 -20.89 -19.30 0.87
C LYS A 181 -20.91 -20.67 1.55
N ILE A 182 -22.10 -21.21 1.82
CA ILE A 182 -22.36 -22.61 2.20
C ILE A 182 -23.60 -23.05 1.41
N SER A 183 -23.49 -23.05 0.10
CA SER A 183 -24.61 -23.24 -0.84
C SER A 183 -24.51 -24.54 -1.65
N GLY A 184 -23.49 -25.36 -1.35
CA GLY A 184 -23.28 -26.66 -2.00
C GLY A 184 -22.57 -26.57 -3.36
N GLU A 185 -22.60 -27.66 -4.11
CA GLU A 185 -21.79 -27.88 -5.31
C GLU A 185 -22.08 -26.94 -6.47
N VAL A 186 -23.27 -26.38 -6.57
CA VAL A 186 -23.66 -25.49 -7.66
C VAL A 186 -24.48 -24.28 -7.19
N GLY A 187 -24.43 -23.96 -5.89
CA GLY A 187 -25.07 -22.77 -5.35
C GLY A 187 -26.58 -22.85 -5.12
N THR A 188 -27.17 -24.06 -5.13
CA THR A 188 -28.63 -24.27 -5.07
C THR A 188 -29.17 -24.64 -3.71
N PHE A 189 -28.33 -24.76 -2.69
CA PHE A 189 -28.70 -25.22 -1.34
C PHE A 189 -29.40 -26.59 -1.31
N ALA A 190 -29.10 -27.45 -2.29
CA ALA A 190 -29.81 -28.75 -2.45
C ALA A 190 -29.73 -29.66 -1.23
N HIS A 191 -28.64 -29.57 -0.46
CA HIS A 191 -28.39 -30.48 0.68
C HIS A 191 -28.16 -29.76 2.02
N THR A 192 -28.07 -28.45 2.01
CA THR A 192 -27.81 -27.60 3.18
C THR A 192 -28.68 -26.35 3.10
N PRO A 193 -29.57 -26.10 4.09
CA PRO A 193 -30.44 -24.92 4.02
C PRO A 193 -29.67 -23.60 4.21
N PRO A 194 -30.18 -22.47 3.63
CA PRO A 194 -29.51 -21.16 3.70
C PRO A 194 -29.21 -20.64 5.12
N GLU A 195 -29.96 -21.12 6.11
CA GLU A 195 -29.76 -20.76 7.53
C GLU A 195 -28.39 -21.20 8.04
N VAL A 196 -27.84 -22.32 7.49
CA VAL A 196 -26.47 -22.77 7.82
C VAL A 196 -25.44 -21.75 7.30
N GLU A 197 -25.59 -21.28 6.07
CA GLU A 197 -24.74 -20.23 5.49
C GLU A 197 -24.80 -18.96 6.33
N ALA A 198 -26.00 -18.50 6.66
CA ALA A 198 -26.20 -17.29 7.46
C ALA A 198 -25.52 -17.40 8.84
N TYR A 199 -25.63 -18.57 9.50
CA TYR A 199 -24.99 -18.83 10.78
C TYR A 199 -23.47 -18.81 10.68
N VAL A 200 -22.91 -19.54 9.71
CA VAL A 200 -21.45 -19.64 9.51
C VAL A 200 -20.87 -18.26 9.19
N CYS A 201 -21.45 -17.55 8.21
CA CYS A 201 -20.99 -16.23 7.82
C CYS A 201 -21.00 -15.23 8.98
N ALA A 202 -22.11 -15.17 9.73
CA ALA A 202 -22.22 -14.26 10.89
C ALA A 202 -21.13 -14.52 11.95
N ARG A 203 -20.80 -15.79 12.23
CA ARG A 203 -19.75 -16.15 13.20
C ARG A 203 -18.33 -15.85 12.72
N LEU A 204 -18.12 -15.81 11.40
CA LEU A 204 -16.83 -15.48 10.78
C LEU A 204 -16.67 -13.98 10.48
N GLY A 205 -17.71 -13.16 10.73
CA GLY A 205 -17.69 -11.74 10.38
C GLY A 205 -17.80 -11.48 8.89
N LEU A 206 -18.44 -12.41 8.15
CA LEU A 206 -18.72 -12.31 6.72
C LEU A 206 -20.21 -12.07 6.48
N ALA A 207 -20.57 -11.58 5.30
CA ALA A 207 -21.93 -11.63 4.78
C ALA A 207 -22.13 -12.90 3.91
N PRO A 208 -23.30 -13.51 3.87
CA PRO A 208 -23.61 -14.48 2.83
C PRO A 208 -23.49 -13.85 1.44
N ALA A 209 -22.87 -14.55 0.48
CA ALA A 209 -22.91 -14.11 -0.91
C ALA A 209 -24.38 -14.15 -1.39
N PRO A 210 -24.93 -13.04 -1.98
CA PRO A 210 -26.33 -13.03 -2.40
C PRO A 210 -26.69 -14.15 -3.39
N ILE A 211 -25.70 -14.59 -4.16
CA ILE A 211 -25.74 -15.73 -5.06
C ILE A 211 -24.32 -16.23 -5.28
N SER A 212 -24.16 -17.52 -5.45
CA SER A 212 -22.90 -18.15 -5.82
C SER A 212 -23.15 -19.30 -6.80
N SER A 213 -22.08 -19.78 -7.43
CA SER A 213 -22.07 -21.08 -8.13
C SER A 213 -21.45 -22.15 -7.20
N GLN A 214 -20.58 -23.02 -7.68
CA GLN A 214 -19.74 -23.83 -6.81
C GLN A 214 -18.82 -22.94 -5.94
N ILE A 215 -18.49 -21.76 -6.43
CA ILE A 215 -17.55 -20.80 -5.82
C ILE A 215 -18.19 -19.42 -5.65
N ILE A 216 -17.55 -18.58 -4.82
CA ILE A 216 -17.76 -17.12 -4.82
C ILE A 216 -17.20 -16.55 -6.13
N GLN A 217 -17.90 -15.60 -6.76
CA GLN A 217 -17.49 -15.06 -8.05
C GLN A 217 -16.15 -14.31 -7.96
N ARG A 218 -15.27 -14.52 -8.96
CA ARG A 218 -13.86 -14.08 -8.95
C ARG A 218 -13.64 -12.61 -9.27
N ASP A 219 -14.65 -11.89 -9.73
CA ASP A 219 -14.63 -10.42 -9.83
C ASP A 219 -14.28 -9.76 -8.49
N ARG A 220 -14.77 -10.29 -7.36
CA ARG A 220 -14.42 -9.81 -6.01
C ARG A 220 -12.95 -9.97 -5.68
N HIS A 221 -12.36 -11.12 -6.04
CA HIS A 221 -10.92 -11.37 -5.84
C HIS A 221 -10.07 -10.49 -6.74
N ALA A 222 -10.52 -10.28 -7.99
CA ALA A 222 -9.87 -9.39 -8.96
C ALA A 222 -9.92 -7.93 -8.51
N GLU A 223 -11.07 -7.45 -8.02
CA GLU A 223 -11.21 -6.11 -7.45
C GLU A 223 -10.29 -5.93 -6.25
N TYR A 224 -10.30 -6.89 -5.31
CA TYR A 224 -9.42 -6.87 -4.15
C TYR A 224 -7.94 -6.70 -4.53
N LEU A 225 -7.42 -7.55 -5.43
CA LEU A 225 -6.01 -7.49 -5.85
C LEU A 225 -5.71 -6.24 -6.68
N SER A 226 -6.66 -5.74 -7.48
CA SER A 226 -6.52 -4.50 -8.24
C SER A 226 -6.40 -3.27 -7.34
N GLU A 227 -7.21 -3.16 -6.30
CA GLU A 227 -7.11 -2.06 -5.32
C GLU A 227 -5.75 -2.11 -4.59
N LEU A 228 -5.26 -3.30 -4.22
CA LEU A 228 -3.92 -3.45 -3.65
C LEU A 228 -2.81 -3.06 -4.63
N ALA A 229 -2.97 -3.34 -5.93
CA ALA A 229 -2.01 -2.94 -6.95
C ALA A 229 -1.93 -1.41 -7.13
N VAL A 230 -3.06 -0.69 -7.01
CA VAL A 230 -3.07 0.78 -7.00
C VAL A 230 -2.30 1.33 -5.81
N VAL A 231 -2.47 0.73 -4.63
CA VAL A 231 -1.72 1.11 -3.41
C VAL A 231 -0.21 0.87 -3.61
N ALA A 232 0.17 -0.28 -4.19
CA ALA A 232 1.57 -0.57 -4.51
C ALA A 232 2.17 0.47 -5.46
N GLY A 233 1.39 0.96 -6.44
CA GLY A 233 1.78 2.06 -7.34
C GLY A 233 2.04 3.37 -6.60
N THR A 234 1.26 3.71 -5.58
CA THR A 234 1.52 4.87 -4.71
C THR A 234 2.84 4.71 -3.95
N LEU A 235 3.09 3.53 -3.36
CA LEU A 235 4.36 3.27 -2.66
C LEU A 235 5.57 3.33 -3.62
N GLU A 236 5.44 2.81 -4.83
CA GLU A 236 6.46 2.92 -5.89
C GLU A 236 6.74 4.37 -6.25
N LYS A 237 5.70 5.21 -6.40
CA LYS A 237 5.85 6.64 -6.69
C LYS A 237 6.65 7.35 -5.60
N ILE A 238 6.32 7.13 -4.32
CA ILE A 238 7.06 7.70 -3.18
C ILE A 238 8.52 7.24 -3.20
N ALA A 239 8.74 5.94 -3.37
CA ALA A 239 10.07 5.35 -3.45
C ALA A 239 10.90 5.91 -4.61
N THR A 240 10.29 6.11 -5.77
CA THR A 240 10.94 6.69 -6.95
C THR A 240 11.34 8.14 -6.72
N GLU A 241 10.49 8.93 -6.07
CA GLU A 241 10.83 10.31 -5.73
C GLU A 241 11.98 10.39 -4.71
N ILE A 242 11.98 9.55 -3.66
CA ILE A 242 13.09 9.50 -2.70
C ILE A 242 14.39 9.14 -3.43
N ARG A 243 14.39 8.14 -4.32
CA ARG A 243 15.55 7.77 -5.14
C ARG A 243 16.03 8.95 -6.00
N THR A 244 15.12 9.71 -6.58
CA THR A 244 15.43 10.89 -7.39
C THR A 244 16.09 11.98 -6.54
N LEU A 245 15.54 12.26 -5.37
CA LEU A 245 16.05 13.28 -4.45
C LEU A 245 17.39 12.89 -3.78
N GLN A 246 17.70 11.59 -3.71
CA GLN A 246 18.97 11.07 -3.16
C GLN A 246 20.12 11.02 -4.18
N ARG A 247 19.85 11.22 -5.47
CA ARG A 247 20.91 11.22 -6.50
C ARG A 247 22.01 12.20 -6.16
N THR A 248 23.25 11.87 -6.52
CA THR A 248 24.44 12.64 -6.20
C THR A 248 24.31 14.12 -6.61
N GLU A 249 23.72 14.40 -7.79
CA GLU A 249 23.55 15.74 -8.33
C GLU A 249 22.44 16.53 -7.63
N VAL A 250 21.53 15.87 -6.91
CA VAL A 250 20.38 16.45 -6.19
C VAL A 250 20.64 16.52 -4.70
N ARG A 251 20.86 15.39 -4.05
CA ARG A 251 21.25 15.23 -2.65
C ARG A 251 20.38 16.00 -1.64
N GLU A 252 19.07 16.03 -1.86
CA GLU A 252 18.10 16.75 -1.02
C GLU A 252 17.56 15.90 0.13
N VAL A 253 17.58 14.57 -0.02
CA VAL A 253 17.23 13.59 1.03
C VAL A 253 18.19 12.40 0.99
N GLU A 254 18.16 11.57 2.03
CA GLU A 254 18.91 10.32 2.11
C GLU A 254 18.12 9.31 2.96
N GLU A 255 18.00 8.05 2.50
CA GLU A 255 17.46 6.96 3.31
C GLU A 255 18.24 6.81 4.62
N PRO A 256 17.59 6.32 5.70
CA PRO A 256 18.27 6.03 6.94
C PRO A 256 19.39 5.01 6.72
N PHE A 257 20.57 5.33 7.24
CA PHE A 257 21.74 4.48 7.17
C PHE A 257 22.17 4.10 8.58
N HIS A 258 22.13 2.80 8.88
CA HIS A 258 22.43 2.29 10.22
C HIS A 258 23.95 2.19 10.44
N GLN A 259 24.38 2.43 11.69
CA GLN A 259 25.77 2.23 12.07
C GLN A 259 26.18 0.76 11.83
N GLY A 260 27.29 0.55 11.13
CA GLY A 260 27.75 -0.78 10.72
C GLY A 260 27.15 -1.32 9.42
N GLN A 261 26.20 -0.59 8.80
CA GLN A 261 25.69 -0.97 7.49
C GLN A 261 26.75 -0.74 6.40
N ALA A 262 27.03 -1.75 5.57
CA ALA A 262 27.84 -1.57 4.37
C ALA A 262 26.99 -0.95 3.24
N GLY A 263 27.36 0.24 2.78
CA GLY A 263 26.66 0.93 1.69
C GLY A 263 26.98 0.35 0.32
N SER A 264 28.20 -0.18 0.17
CA SER A 264 28.73 -0.80 -1.05
C SER A 264 29.86 -1.74 -0.68
N SER A 265 30.02 -2.83 -1.43
CA SER A 265 31.15 -3.76 -1.26
C SER A 265 32.50 -3.14 -1.65
N ALA A 266 32.50 -2.11 -2.51
CA ALA A 266 33.72 -1.50 -3.06
C ALA A 266 33.96 -0.07 -2.56
N MET A 267 32.91 0.71 -2.27
CA MET A 267 33.01 2.13 -1.91
C MET A 267 32.34 2.38 -0.56
N PRO A 268 33.08 2.50 0.56
CA PRO A 268 32.49 2.61 1.90
C PRO A 268 31.57 3.81 2.12
N HIS A 269 31.80 4.91 1.40
CA HIS A 269 31.00 6.14 1.49
C HIS A 269 29.70 6.10 0.68
N LYS A 270 29.53 5.10 -0.22
CA LYS A 270 28.38 5.04 -1.13
C LYS A 270 27.13 4.55 -0.41
N ARG A 271 26.13 5.41 -0.26
CA ARG A 271 24.85 5.11 0.39
C ARG A 271 23.76 5.00 -0.66
N ASN A 272 23.36 3.77 -0.96
CA ASN A 272 22.35 3.48 -1.97
C ASN A 272 20.95 3.51 -1.35
N PRO A 273 19.93 4.00 -2.07
CA PRO A 273 18.52 3.96 -1.64
C PRO A 273 17.90 2.56 -1.86
N ILE A 274 18.50 1.54 -1.22
CA ILE A 274 18.18 0.13 -1.49
C ILE A 274 16.78 -0.28 -1.06
N ILE A 275 16.21 0.38 -0.06
CA ILE A 275 14.85 0.09 0.38
C ILE A 275 13.85 0.63 -0.64
N SER A 276 14.01 1.88 -1.07
CA SER A 276 13.16 2.47 -2.13
C SER A 276 13.31 1.75 -3.47
N GLU A 277 14.52 1.30 -3.84
CA GLU A 277 14.71 0.47 -5.03
C GLU A 277 13.95 -0.84 -4.95
N ARG A 278 13.99 -1.51 -3.80
CA ARG A 278 13.28 -2.76 -3.55
C ARG A 278 11.77 -2.57 -3.60
N VAL A 279 11.24 -1.54 -2.96
CA VAL A 279 9.80 -1.22 -2.99
C VAL A 279 9.34 -0.96 -4.44
N ALA A 280 10.08 -0.17 -5.21
CA ALA A 280 9.77 0.07 -6.63
C ALA A 280 9.82 -1.22 -7.48
N GLY A 281 10.73 -2.14 -7.17
CA GLY A 281 10.80 -3.45 -7.82
C GLY A 281 9.61 -4.34 -7.49
N LEU A 282 9.26 -4.45 -6.21
CA LEU A 282 8.16 -5.31 -5.73
C LEU A 282 6.78 -4.86 -6.23
N ALA A 283 6.56 -3.59 -6.46
CA ALA A 283 5.32 -3.07 -7.05
C ALA A 283 5.00 -3.71 -8.42
N ARG A 284 6.02 -4.10 -9.18
CA ARG A 284 5.85 -4.78 -10.48
C ARG A 284 5.22 -6.16 -10.30
N VAL A 285 5.67 -6.90 -9.27
CA VAL A 285 5.12 -8.23 -8.93
C VAL A 285 3.66 -8.10 -8.53
N VAL A 286 3.33 -7.16 -7.66
CA VAL A 286 1.95 -6.92 -7.22
C VAL A 286 1.03 -6.59 -8.41
N ARG A 287 1.48 -5.77 -9.37
CA ARG A 287 0.69 -5.49 -10.59
C ARG A 287 0.51 -6.72 -11.48
N GLY A 288 1.55 -7.55 -11.63
CA GLY A 288 1.46 -8.81 -12.38
C GLY A 288 0.44 -9.76 -11.76
N ASN A 289 0.41 -9.86 -10.43
CA ASN A 289 -0.55 -10.67 -9.71
C ASN A 289 -2.00 -10.17 -9.88
N ALA A 290 -2.22 -8.85 -9.90
CA ALA A 290 -3.54 -8.28 -10.17
C ALA A 290 -4.04 -8.61 -11.58
N LEU A 291 -3.16 -8.61 -12.58
CA LEU A 291 -3.51 -9.05 -13.93
C LEU A 291 -3.95 -10.51 -13.95
N ALA A 292 -3.20 -11.40 -13.29
CA ALA A 292 -3.58 -12.81 -13.19
C ALA A 292 -4.92 -13.02 -12.49
N ALA A 293 -5.27 -12.17 -11.51
CA ALA A 293 -6.58 -12.21 -10.86
C ALA A 293 -7.72 -11.80 -11.80
N LEU A 294 -7.50 -10.83 -12.68
CA LEU A 294 -8.48 -10.45 -13.71
C LEU A 294 -8.75 -11.59 -14.70
N GLU A 295 -7.73 -12.37 -15.06
CA GLU A 295 -7.86 -13.55 -15.91
C GLU A 295 -8.66 -14.69 -15.25
N ASN A 296 -8.71 -14.76 -13.92
CA ASN A 296 -9.47 -15.74 -13.18
C ASN A 296 -10.99 -15.49 -13.15
N ILE A 297 -11.49 -14.36 -13.66
CA ILE A 297 -12.93 -14.04 -13.67
C ILE A 297 -13.69 -15.00 -14.60
N ALA A 298 -13.13 -15.32 -15.77
CA ALA A 298 -13.77 -16.13 -16.78
C ALA A 298 -13.48 -17.61 -16.58
N LEU A 299 -14.45 -18.36 -16.04
CA LEU A 299 -14.37 -19.81 -15.80
C LEU A 299 -15.45 -20.54 -16.58
N TRP A 300 -15.30 -21.86 -16.76
CA TRP A 300 -16.29 -22.70 -17.41
C TRP A 300 -17.42 -23.11 -16.46
N GLY A 301 -18.65 -22.95 -16.92
CA GLY A 301 -19.83 -23.37 -16.16
C GLY A 301 -19.88 -22.76 -14.78
N GLU A 302 -20.29 -23.54 -13.80
CA GLU A 302 -20.35 -23.16 -12.38
C GLU A 302 -18.97 -23.08 -11.73
N ARG A 303 -17.97 -23.72 -12.29
CA ARG A 303 -16.54 -23.61 -11.99
C ARG A 303 -15.71 -24.58 -12.84
N ASP A 304 -14.50 -24.17 -13.26
CA ASP A 304 -13.36 -25.05 -13.49
C ASP A 304 -12.24 -24.72 -12.47
N ILE A 305 -11.18 -25.53 -12.40
CA ILE A 305 -10.15 -25.39 -11.36
C ILE A 305 -8.97 -24.49 -11.78
N THR A 306 -9.01 -23.85 -12.93
CA THR A 306 -7.89 -23.05 -13.45
C THR A 306 -7.48 -21.89 -12.52
N HIS A 307 -8.44 -21.26 -11.84
CA HIS A 307 -8.19 -20.22 -10.88
C HIS A 307 -7.40 -20.66 -9.64
N SER A 308 -7.59 -21.92 -9.20
CA SER A 308 -7.13 -22.38 -7.89
C SER A 308 -5.61 -22.37 -7.73
N SER A 309 -4.86 -22.87 -8.73
CA SER A 309 -3.39 -22.85 -8.71
C SER A 309 -2.84 -21.43 -8.73
N VAL A 310 -3.49 -20.53 -9.46
CA VAL A 310 -3.12 -19.12 -9.56
C VAL A 310 -3.33 -18.41 -8.22
N GLU A 311 -4.50 -18.56 -7.61
CA GLU A 311 -4.87 -17.91 -6.35
C GLU A 311 -3.98 -18.33 -5.17
N ARG A 312 -3.54 -19.60 -5.14
CA ARG A 312 -2.59 -20.11 -4.13
C ARG A 312 -1.26 -19.37 -4.16
N VAL A 313 -0.88 -18.76 -5.28
CA VAL A 313 0.33 -17.95 -5.46
C VAL A 313 0.01 -16.46 -5.26
N ILE A 314 -0.90 -15.92 -6.08
CA ILE A 314 -1.04 -14.46 -6.20
C ILE A 314 -1.65 -13.79 -4.96
N VAL A 315 -2.57 -14.46 -4.24
CA VAL A 315 -3.25 -13.86 -3.09
C VAL A 315 -2.29 -13.72 -1.89
N PRO A 316 -1.62 -14.79 -1.43
CA PRO A 316 -0.62 -14.65 -0.37
C PRO A 316 0.52 -13.71 -0.77
N ASP A 317 1.08 -13.87 -1.97
CA ASP A 317 2.22 -13.07 -2.41
C ASP A 317 1.89 -11.58 -2.46
N THR A 318 0.73 -11.19 -3.00
CA THR A 318 0.32 -9.79 -3.08
C THR A 318 0.17 -9.16 -1.71
N THR A 319 -0.53 -9.84 -0.79
CA THR A 319 -0.80 -9.29 0.54
C THR A 319 0.46 -9.18 1.39
N VAL A 320 1.33 -10.18 1.33
CA VAL A 320 2.63 -10.18 2.01
C VAL A 320 3.55 -9.09 1.47
N LEU A 321 3.66 -8.99 0.15
CA LEU A 321 4.52 -7.98 -0.47
C LEU A 321 4.03 -6.56 -0.16
N LEU A 322 2.73 -6.31 -0.20
CA LEU A 322 2.20 -4.98 0.10
C LEU A 322 2.40 -4.59 1.57
N ASP A 323 2.17 -5.50 2.53
CA ASP A 323 2.49 -5.26 3.94
C ASP A 323 3.97 -4.95 4.14
N TYR A 324 4.86 -5.75 3.52
CA TYR A 324 6.29 -5.51 3.55
C TYR A 324 6.67 -4.14 3.00
N MET A 325 6.15 -3.78 1.83
CA MET A 325 6.39 -2.48 1.18
C MET A 325 5.96 -1.32 2.09
N ALA A 326 4.75 -1.40 2.66
CA ALA A 326 4.22 -0.38 3.57
C ALA A 326 5.08 -0.22 4.84
N ARG A 327 5.48 -1.33 5.48
CA ARG A 327 6.37 -1.32 6.66
C ARG A 327 7.73 -0.74 6.34
N LYS A 328 8.32 -1.10 5.20
CA LYS A 328 9.64 -0.59 4.79
C LYS A 328 9.60 0.89 4.45
N MET A 329 8.57 1.34 3.72
CA MET A 329 8.39 2.76 3.46
C MET A 329 8.13 3.56 4.74
N CYS A 330 7.39 3.02 5.71
CA CYS A 330 7.24 3.66 7.02
C CYS A 330 8.61 3.91 7.68
N GLY A 331 9.48 2.89 7.74
CA GLY A 331 10.82 3.05 8.30
C GLY A 331 11.72 4.02 7.51
N VAL A 332 11.57 4.06 6.18
CA VAL A 332 12.27 5.06 5.36
C VAL A 332 11.81 6.47 5.69
N ILE A 333 10.50 6.71 5.78
CA ILE A 333 9.93 8.04 6.08
C ILE A 333 10.29 8.50 7.49
N GLU A 334 10.20 7.62 8.50
CA GLU A 334 10.54 7.94 9.90
C GLU A 334 12.02 8.27 10.09
N GLY A 335 12.90 7.63 9.31
CA GLY A 335 14.33 7.82 9.39
C GLY A 335 14.93 8.70 8.29
N LEU A 336 14.11 9.31 7.44
CA LEU A 336 14.57 10.09 6.28
C LEU A 336 15.41 11.29 6.74
N ARG A 337 16.62 11.36 6.21
CA ARG A 337 17.48 12.53 6.39
C ARG A 337 17.11 13.56 5.32
N VAL A 338 16.74 14.74 5.75
CA VAL A 338 16.38 15.87 4.88
C VAL A 338 17.47 16.93 4.98
N PHE A 339 17.88 17.51 3.85
CA PHE A 339 18.94 18.50 3.77
C PHE A 339 18.41 19.86 3.28
N PRO A 340 17.80 20.70 4.16
CA PRO A 340 17.22 21.98 3.77
C PRO A 340 18.21 22.94 3.12
N ALA A 341 19.46 22.95 3.59
CA ALA A 341 20.51 23.78 3.00
C ALA A 341 20.80 23.38 1.53
N GLN A 342 20.85 22.07 1.25
CA GLN A 342 21.04 21.57 -0.11
C GLN A 342 19.83 21.87 -1.00
N MET A 343 18.61 21.76 -0.46
CA MET A 343 17.38 22.15 -1.18
C MET A 343 17.43 23.62 -1.59
N ARG A 344 17.85 24.51 -0.67
CA ARG A 344 18.04 25.94 -0.97
C ARG A 344 19.12 26.16 -2.02
N GLN A 345 20.27 25.52 -1.88
CA GLN A 345 21.35 25.62 -2.85
C GLN A 345 20.91 25.18 -4.26
N ASN A 346 20.16 24.08 -4.35
CA ASN A 346 19.61 23.62 -5.61
C ASN A 346 18.59 24.62 -6.19
N LEU A 347 17.73 25.22 -5.37
CA LEU A 347 16.78 26.25 -5.80
C LEU A 347 17.51 27.45 -6.44
N GLU A 348 18.67 27.84 -5.91
CA GLU A 348 19.48 28.97 -6.36
C GLU A 348 20.39 28.62 -7.55
N ARG A 349 20.56 27.32 -7.87
CA ARG A 349 21.52 26.80 -8.86
C ARG A 349 21.36 27.41 -10.26
N THR A 350 20.16 27.78 -10.65
CA THR A 350 19.84 28.36 -11.97
C THR A 350 19.97 29.89 -12.00
N GLY A 351 20.64 30.51 -11.01
CA GLY A 351 20.85 31.96 -11.00
C GLY A 351 19.57 32.81 -10.94
N GLY A 352 18.47 32.20 -10.42
CA GLY A 352 17.20 32.87 -10.23
C GLY A 352 16.17 32.64 -11.35
N LEU A 353 16.43 31.76 -12.32
CA LEU A 353 15.50 31.47 -13.42
C LEU A 353 14.15 30.90 -12.93
N VAL A 354 14.11 30.29 -11.76
CA VAL A 354 12.88 29.80 -11.10
C VAL A 354 11.86 30.90 -10.79
N PHE A 355 12.26 32.16 -10.89
CA PHE A 355 11.41 33.34 -10.70
C PHE A 355 10.99 34.03 -11.99
N SER A 356 11.37 33.51 -13.18
CA SER A 356 11.09 34.12 -14.48
C SER A 356 9.61 34.38 -14.73
N HIS A 357 8.74 33.49 -14.30
CA HIS A 357 7.28 33.65 -14.42
C HIS A 357 6.78 34.84 -13.57
N ARG A 358 7.32 35.05 -12.37
CA ARG A 358 6.96 36.20 -11.52
C ARG A 358 7.39 37.53 -12.15
N VAL A 359 8.58 37.58 -12.75
CA VAL A 359 9.04 38.76 -13.51
C VAL A 359 8.11 39.02 -14.69
N LEU A 360 7.70 37.97 -15.43
CA LEU A 360 6.73 38.15 -16.53
C LEU A 360 5.41 38.74 -16.04
N LEU A 361 4.86 38.20 -14.92
CA LEU A 361 3.61 38.72 -14.34
C LEU A 361 3.73 40.16 -13.86
N ALA A 362 4.86 40.55 -13.28
CA ALA A 362 5.12 41.92 -12.85
C ALA A 362 5.15 42.89 -14.05
N LEU A 363 5.79 42.52 -15.15
CA LEU A 363 5.80 43.32 -16.39
C LEU A 363 4.39 43.48 -16.98
N LEU A 364 3.59 42.39 -16.99
CA LEU A 364 2.19 42.43 -17.44
C LEU A 364 1.33 43.33 -16.55
N ALA A 365 1.52 43.31 -15.25
CA ALA A 365 0.80 44.15 -14.29
C ALA A 365 1.09 45.65 -14.49
N ARG A 366 2.21 45.99 -15.07
CA ARG A 366 2.57 47.35 -15.49
C ARG A 366 2.00 47.76 -16.85
N GLY A 367 1.24 46.85 -17.48
CA GLY A 367 0.59 47.15 -18.77
C GLY A 367 1.44 46.85 -20.01
N LEU A 368 2.61 46.20 -19.88
CA LEU A 368 3.37 45.78 -21.06
C LEU A 368 2.58 44.75 -21.87
N PRO A 369 2.59 44.83 -23.21
CA PRO A 369 2.03 43.80 -24.07
C PRO A 369 2.70 42.44 -23.77
N ARG A 370 1.93 41.33 -23.75
CA ARG A 370 2.43 40.01 -23.43
C ARG A 370 3.64 39.56 -24.25
N THR A 371 3.63 39.86 -25.54
CA THR A 371 4.73 39.54 -26.46
C THR A 371 6.01 40.25 -26.08
N GLU A 372 5.92 41.53 -25.69
CA GLU A 372 7.07 42.34 -25.28
C GLU A 372 7.60 41.91 -23.92
N ALA A 373 6.71 41.74 -22.92
CA ALA A 373 7.08 41.23 -21.60
C ALA A 373 7.75 39.84 -21.69
N TYR A 374 7.20 38.94 -22.52
CA TYR A 374 7.79 37.64 -22.76
C TYR A 374 9.18 37.73 -23.39
N ARG A 375 9.37 38.55 -24.40
CA ARG A 375 10.66 38.77 -25.05
C ARG A 375 11.73 39.25 -24.06
N ILE A 376 11.41 40.25 -23.23
CA ILE A 376 12.35 40.76 -22.21
C ILE A 376 12.79 39.65 -21.26
N VAL A 377 11.83 38.88 -20.75
CA VAL A 377 12.10 37.73 -19.81
C VAL A 377 12.92 36.67 -20.52
N GLN A 378 12.57 36.33 -21.76
CA GLN A 378 13.23 35.27 -22.53
C GLN A 378 14.69 35.66 -22.83
N ASP A 379 14.96 36.90 -23.31
CA ASP A 379 16.32 37.38 -23.58
C ASP A 379 17.19 37.29 -22.32
N ALA A 380 16.70 37.81 -21.19
CA ALA A 380 17.43 37.74 -19.91
C ALA A 380 17.64 36.31 -19.42
N ALA A 381 16.61 35.45 -19.59
CA ALA A 381 16.68 34.07 -19.16
C ALA A 381 17.68 33.25 -19.98
N MET A 382 17.70 33.41 -21.31
CA MET A 382 18.63 32.69 -22.18
C MET A 382 20.08 33.10 -21.90
N ARG A 383 20.34 34.39 -21.75
CA ARG A 383 21.66 34.89 -21.37
C ARG A 383 22.13 34.41 -20.00
N ALA A 384 21.19 34.33 -19.03
CA ALA A 384 21.50 33.75 -17.73
C ALA A 384 21.82 32.25 -17.82
N TRP A 385 21.09 31.51 -18.67
CA TRP A 385 21.32 30.10 -18.93
C TRP A 385 22.69 29.84 -19.59
N GLU A 386 23.15 30.76 -20.47
CA GLU A 386 24.45 30.71 -21.13
C GLU A 386 25.61 31.21 -20.24
N GLY A 387 25.30 31.66 -19.01
CA GLY A 387 26.31 32.05 -18.02
C GLY A 387 26.78 33.53 -18.10
N GLU A 388 26.08 34.39 -18.84
CA GLU A 388 26.43 35.82 -18.98
C GLU A 388 26.14 36.62 -17.69
N GLY A 389 25.45 36.06 -16.71
CA GLY A 389 25.16 36.71 -15.44
C GLY A 389 23.99 36.09 -14.72
N ARG A 390 23.61 36.63 -13.55
CA ARG A 390 22.41 36.20 -12.84
C ARG A 390 21.16 36.76 -13.52
N PHE A 391 20.11 35.98 -13.62
CA PHE A 391 18.86 36.38 -14.27
C PHE A 391 18.31 37.72 -13.71
N ARG A 392 18.35 37.92 -12.38
CA ARG A 392 17.95 39.18 -11.74
C ARG A 392 18.71 40.39 -12.27
N ASP A 393 20.03 40.27 -12.42
CA ASP A 393 20.89 41.39 -12.84
C ASP A 393 20.67 41.72 -14.33
N LEU A 394 20.43 40.71 -15.16
CA LEU A 394 20.12 40.89 -16.58
C LEU A 394 18.74 41.54 -16.79
N VAL A 395 17.73 41.17 -15.98
CA VAL A 395 16.42 41.86 -15.99
C VAL A 395 16.57 43.31 -15.50
N ARG A 396 17.36 43.58 -14.45
CA ARG A 396 17.65 44.93 -13.97
C ARG A 396 18.29 45.80 -15.06
N ALA A 397 19.24 45.26 -15.78
CA ALA A 397 19.91 45.96 -16.88
C ALA A 397 18.97 46.35 -18.04
N SER A 398 17.85 45.63 -18.20
CA SER A 398 16.83 46.01 -19.21
C SER A 398 16.05 47.30 -18.85
N GLY A 399 16.08 47.72 -17.58
CA GLY A 399 15.31 48.84 -17.08
C GLY A 399 13.78 48.68 -17.10
N ALA A 400 13.27 47.48 -17.36
CA ALA A 400 11.86 47.24 -17.58
C ALA A 400 11.02 47.22 -16.29
N LEU A 401 11.65 46.99 -15.11
CA LEU A 401 11.03 47.03 -13.79
C LEU A 401 11.81 47.92 -12.83
N PRO A 402 11.15 48.68 -11.94
CA PRO A 402 11.81 49.35 -10.83
C PRO A 402 12.47 48.31 -9.89
N ASP A 403 13.60 48.68 -9.28
CA ASP A 403 14.38 47.78 -8.41
C ASP A 403 13.56 47.13 -7.29
N ALA A 404 12.69 47.88 -6.61
CA ALA A 404 11.86 47.40 -5.55
C ALA A 404 10.85 46.30 -6.00
N GLU A 405 10.25 46.48 -7.20
CA GLU A 405 9.33 45.50 -7.79
C GLU A 405 10.09 44.27 -8.29
N LEU A 406 11.26 44.51 -8.89
CA LEU A 406 12.14 43.42 -9.32
C LEU A 406 12.59 42.59 -8.13
N ASP A 407 13.03 43.22 -7.03
CA ASP A 407 13.48 42.52 -5.81
C ASP A 407 12.37 41.67 -5.20
N ALA A 408 11.12 42.17 -5.19
CA ALA A 408 9.96 41.39 -4.74
C ALA A 408 9.69 40.16 -5.60
N CYS A 409 10.04 40.15 -6.89
CA CYS A 409 9.91 38.96 -7.73
C CYS A 409 10.82 37.81 -7.30
N PHE A 410 11.94 38.11 -6.66
CA PHE A 410 12.94 37.11 -6.24
C PHE A 410 12.81 36.67 -4.78
N ASP A 411 11.75 37.06 -4.10
CA ASP A 411 11.46 36.58 -2.76
C ASP A 411 10.84 35.17 -2.80
N PRO A 412 11.56 34.10 -2.39
CA PRO A 412 11.04 32.75 -2.42
C PRO A 412 9.90 32.51 -1.43
N THR A 413 9.74 33.38 -0.41
CA THR A 413 8.69 33.24 0.61
C THR A 413 7.28 33.48 0.06
N ASP A 414 7.16 34.11 -1.10
CA ASP A 414 5.87 34.26 -1.79
C ASP A 414 5.23 32.91 -2.13
N ALA A 415 6.02 31.88 -2.41
CA ALA A 415 5.54 30.50 -2.61
C ALA A 415 4.92 29.90 -1.36
N LEU A 416 5.14 30.48 -0.16
CA LEU A 416 4.62 30.00 1.12
C LEU A 416 3.22 30.55 1.44
N ARG A 417 2.75 31.55 0.69
CA ARG A 417 1.55 32.34 0.97
C ARG A 417 0.28 31.49 1.23
N HIS A 418 0.13 30.38 0.54
CA HIS A 418 -1.03 29.51 0.61
C HIS A 418 -0.75 28.14 1.24
N VAL A 419 0.44 27.90 1.76
CA VAL A 419 0.82 26.60 2.35
C VAL A 419 -0.09 26.24 3.53
N GLU A 420 -0.35 27.19 4.44
CA GLU A 420 -1.23 26.94 5.59
C GLU A 420 -2.66 26.54 5.17
N MET A 421 -3.20 27.19 4.15
CA MET A 421 -4.53 26.87 3.64
C MET A 421 -4.56 25.45 3.03
N ILE A 422 -3.49 25.04 2.34
CA ILE A 422 -3.39 23.68 1.76
C ILE A 422 -3.30 22.64 2.90
N PHE A 423 -2.50 22.91 3.94
CA PHE A 423 -2.40 22.04 5.11
C PHE A 423 -3.72 21.94 5.88
N ALA A 424 -4.45 23.05 6.02
CA ALA A 424 -5.79 23.06 6.64
C ALA A 424 -6.78 22.17 5.87
N ARG A 425 -6.78 22.21 4.54
CA ARG A 425 -7.63 21.33 3.70
C ARG A 425 -7.35 19.84 3.91
N LEU A 426 -6.14 19.48 4.33
CA LEU A 426 -5.73 18.11 4.62
C LEU A 426 -5.92 17.72 6.09
N GLY A 427 -6.38 18.65 6.94
CA GLY A 427 -6.49 18.45 8.40
C GLY A 427 -5.15 18.36 9.12
N LEU A 428 -4.08 18.89 8.51
CA LEU A 428 -2.71 18.91 9.04
C LEU A 428 -2.36 20.22 9.81
N ASP A 429 -3.31 21.13 9.98
CA ASP A 429 -3.20 22.38 10.71
C ASP A 429 -3.38 22.21 12.24
N LYS A 430 -4.09 21.19 12.68
CA LYS A 430 -4.38 20.92 14.08
C LYS A 430 -3.18 20.26 14.75
N ARG A 431 -2.75 20.80 15.90
CA ARG A 431 -1.64 20.28 16.74
C ARG A 431 -1.84 18.83 17.28
N ALA A 432 -2.81 18.10 16.79
CA ALA A 432 -3.29 16.82 17.33
C ALA A 432 -2.60 15.57 16.77
N VAL A 433 -1.46 15.67 16.05
CA VAL A 433 -0.87 14.49 15.35
C VAL A 433 0.54 14.12 15.82
N ILE A 434 1.01 14.68 16.95
CA ILE A 434 2.31 14.26 17.50
C ILE A 434 2.08 13.58 18.85
N PRO A 435 2.25 12.26 18.99
CA PRO A 435 2.50 11.65 20.29
C PRO A 435 3.82 12.20 20.82
N ALA A 436 3.82 12.79 22.02
CA ALA A 436 5.02 13.17 22.74
C ALA A 436 5.93 11.93 22.89
N GLY A 437 7.09 11.94 22.23
CA GLY A 437 8.10 10.92 22.48
C GLY A 437 8.85 10.34 21.28
N SER A 438 9.31 11.17 20.34
CA SER A 438 10.43 10.78 19.50
C SER A 438 11.30 12.02 19.22
N PRO A 439 12.57 12.03 19.60
CA PRO A 439 13.44 13.17 19.32
C PRO A 439 13.74 13.19 17.81
N VAL A 440 13.21 14.19 17.12
CA VAL A 440 13.76 14.60 15.82
C VAL A 440 15.19 15.08 16.11
N ARG A 441 16.19 14.26 15.84
CA ARG A 441 17.59 14.69 15.91
C ARG A 441 17.80 15.73 14.81
N GLN A 442 17.75 16.99 15.20
CA GLN A 442 18.34 18.07 14.42
C GLN A 442 19.82 17.71 14.26
N GLY A 443 20.31 17.67 13.02
CA GLY A 443 21.70 17.48 12.73
C GLY A 443 22.50 18.56 13.44
N GLY A 444 23.22 18.19 14.50
CA GLY A 444 24.13 19.08 15.18
C GLY A 444 25.22 19.56 14.25
N ASN A 445 25.55 20.83 14.35
CA ASN A 445 26.77 21.43 13.82
C ASN A 445 27.96 20.50 14.13
N VAL A 446 28.70 20.13 13.11
CA VAL A 446 30.07 19.63 13.28
C VAL A 446 30.96 20.81 12.91
N ASP A 447 31.30 21.60 13.92
CA ASP A 447 32.54 22.37 13.92
C ASP A 447 33.65 21.38 14.33
N ALA A 448 34.65 21.26 13.51
CA ALA A 448 36.05 20.86 13.54
C ALA A 448 36.38 19.78 12.50
#